data_c80540948ecf313241fb3bf2f262448c
#
_entry.id   c80540948ecf313241fb3bf2f262448c
#
_cell.length_a   1.000
_cell.length_b   1.000
_cell.length_c   1.000
_cell.angle_alpha   90.00
_cell.angle_beta   90.00
_cell.angle_gamma   90.00
#
_symmetry.space_group_name_H-M   'P 1'
#
loop_
_entity.id
_entity.type
_entity.pdbx_description
1 polymer ?
#
loop_
_entity_poly.entity_id
_entity_poly.type
_entity_poly.pdbx_seq_one_letter_code
_entity_poly.pdbx_strand_id
1 'polypeptide(L)'
;MPVKHWSRAGLMLTAWCNARCASCYLCCGPDRADEMPVATALRVWEELIAASPHGCRIHLTGGEPFGSWERLIELCLAARAGGLGPLESVETNAFWASSPALVGERLRALDQAGMGKLVISADPYHQQFVPIERPRLLARVGEDVLGAHRVQVRWRDWLETGGDTDCLAPPEREALFARYAAAGRERVSGRAAFSLSASLPQRSPSQLADTSCSEPLLRAKHVHVAPDGSVMPGTCGGLVLGRCDHESVAVMWQRLGQDWADRPVVGALARGGPAALLATATAAGFVPEKTYAGKCHLCWHVRRFLHRHGAGEGELGPDWLYQA
;
A
#
# COMPACT_ATOMS: atom_id res chain seq x y z
N MET A 1 -17.59 -10.09 -16.44
CA MET A 1 -16.27 -9.63 -16.92
C MET A 1 -15.22 -10.47 -16.19
N PRO A 2 -14.27 -11.14 -16.87
CA PRO A 2 -13.33 -12.04 -16.20
C PRO A 2 -12.35 -11.25 -15.30
N VAL A 3 -12.10 -11.78 -14.12
CA VAL A 3 -11.06 -11.29 -13.21
C VAL A 3 -9.69 -11.65 -13.76
N LYS A 4 -8.76 -10.69 -13.84
CA LYS A 4 -7.41 -10.96 -14.31
C LYS A 4 -6.57 -11.68 -13.26
N HIS A 5 -5.69 -12.57 -13.69
CA HIS A 5 -4.69 -13.17 -12.81
C HIS A 5 -3.74 -12.12 -12.25
N TRP A 6 -3.35 -12.30 -11.00
CA TRP A 6 -2.41 -11.42 -10.31
C TRP A 6 -0.98 -11.84 -10.68
N SER A 7 -0.30 -11.00 -11.42
CA SER A 7 1.08 -11.21 -11.86
C SER A 7 2.10 -10.36 -11.07
N ARG A 8 1.62 -9.61 -10.08
CA ARG A 8 2.43 -8.83 -9.14
C ARG A 8 1.73 -8.77 -7.78
N ALA A 9 2.47 -8.99 -6.70
CA ALA A 9 1.90 -8.86 -5.37
C ALA A 9 2.88 -8.20 -4.40
N GLY A 10 2.34 -7.36 -3.52
CA GLY A 10 3.05 -6.80 -2.37
C GLY A 10 2.73 -7.60 -1.12
N LEU A 11 3.73 -8.23 -0.51
CA LEU A 11 3.57 -8.80 0.81
C LEU A 11 3.88 -7.71 1.84
N MET A 12 2.86 -7.34 2.61
CA MET A 12 3.01 -6.41 3.72
C MET A 12 3.52 -7.18 4.93
N LEU A 13 4.83 -7.10 5.20
CA LEU A 13 5.44 -7.87 6.29
C LEU A 13 5.00 -7.37 7.66
N THR A 14 4.58 -6.11 7.76
CA THR A 14 4.14 -5.50 9.00
C THR A 14 3.25 -4.29 8.72
N ALA A 15 2.34 -3.98 9.63
CA ALA A 15 1.65 -2.70 9.69
C ALA A 15 2.42 -1.66 10.54
N TRP A 16 3.44 -2.10 11.28
CA TRP A 16 4.32 -1.19 12.01
C TRP A 16 5.13 -0.31 11.06
N CYS A 17 5.23 0.97 11.41
CA CYS A 17 6.10 1.92 10.74
C CYS A 17 6.60 2.92 11.78
N ASN A 18 7.86 3.33 11.71
CA ASN A 18 8.39 4.41 12.56
C ASN A 18 7.73 5.78 12.26
N ALA A 19 6.98 5.90 11.16
CA ALA A 19 6.41 7.13 10.64
C ALA A 19 4.87 7.09 10.58
N ARG A 20 4.23 8.27 10.69
CA ARG A 20 2.79 8.50 10.49
C ARG A 20 2.54 9.48 9.34
N CYS A 21 3.12 9.20 8.18
CA CYS A 21 3.06 10.09 7.02
C CYS A 21 1.63 10.50 6.66
N ALA A 22 1.43 11.79 6.37
CA ALA A 22 0.13 12.34 5.97
C ALA A 22 -0.44 11.68 4.71
N SER A 23 0.41 11.20 3.80
CA SER A 23 0.04 10.51 2.56
C SER A 23 -0.26 9.01 2.71
N CYS A 24 -0.08 8.39 3.89
CA CYS A 24 -0.16 6.95 4.05
C CYS A 24 -1.58 6.41 3.81
N TYR A 25 -1.79 5.75 2.68
CA TYR A 25 -3.08 5.14 2.32
C TYR A 25 -3.36 3.83 3.07
N LEU A 26 -2.35 3.25 3.73
CA LEU A 26 -2.44 2.03 4.53
C LEU A 26 -2.58 2.31 6.04
N CYS A 27 -2.51 3.56 6.47
CA CYS A 27 -2.61 3.96 7.88
C CYS A 27 -1.60 3.28 8.83
N CYS A 28 -0.46 2.86 8.30
CA CYS A 28 0.63 2.27 9.09
C CYS A 28 1.22 3.29 10.09
N GLY A 29 1.75 2.81 11.20
CA GLY A 29 2.31 3.69 12.23
C GLY A 29 2.99 2.92 13.37
N PRO A 30 3.63 3.63 14.32
CA PRO A 30 4.39 3.01 15.40
C PRO A 30 3.52 2.27 16.45
N ASP A 31 2.22 2.51 16.44
CA ASP A 31 1.23 1.88 17.31
C ASP A 31 0.62 0.60 16.71
N ARG A 32 1.08 0.18 15.53
CA ARG A 32 0.62 -1.06 14.88
C ARG A 32 1.54 -2.21 15.26
N ALA A 33 0.94 -3.35 15.58
CA ALA A 33 1.68 -4.55 15.98
C ALA A 33 1.49 -5.73 15.01
N ASP A 34 0.66 -5.54 13.97
CA ASP A 34 0.34 -6.61 13.04
C ASP A 34 1.56 -6.96 12.19
N GLU A 35 1.92 -8.24 12.20
CA GLU A 35 3.09 -8.77 11.50
C GLU A 35 2.74 -10.07 10.78
N MET A 36 3.28 -10.24 9.57
CA MET A 36 3.15 -11.48 8.81
C MET A 36 4.24 -12.47 9.23
N PRO A 37 3.91 -13.66 9.73
CA PRO A 37 4.90 -14.70 9.98
C PRO A 37 5.63 -15.14 8.71
N VAL A 38 6.92 -15.44 8.79
CA VAL A 38 7.74 -15.88 7.63
C VAL A 38 7.12 -17.08 6.93
N ALA A 39 6.67 -18.08 7.68
CA ALA A 39 6.01 -19.26 7.11
C ALA A 39 4.75 -18.92 6.31
N THR A 40 3.94 -17.95 6.80
CA THR A 40 2.76 -17.46 6.08
C THR A 40 3.17 -16.73 4.81
N ALA A 41 4.18 -15.86 4.87
CA ALA A 41 4.68 -15.13 3.71
C ALA A 41 5.19 -16.07 2.61
N LEU A 42 5.95 -17.11 2.97
CA LEU A 42 6.46 -18.13 2.03
C LEU A 42 5.32 -18.90 1.37
N ARG A 43 4.37 -19.39 2.15
CA ARG A 43 3.21 -20.11 1.63
C ARG A 43 2.40 -19.26 0.66
N VAL A 44 2.09 -18.01 1.04
CA VAL A 44 1.34 -17.09 0.17
C VAL A 44 2.13 -16.74 -1.10
N TRP A 45 3.45 -16.61 -1.00
CA TRP A 45 4.31 -16.37 -2.16
C TRP A 45 4.25 -17.54 -3.15
N GLU A 46 4.39 -18.77 -2.65
CA GLU A 46 4.26 -19.99 -3.46
C GLU A 46 2.89 -20.09 -4.14
N GLU A 47 1.80 -19.88 -3.39
CA GLU A 47 0.43 -19.88 -3.90
C GLU A 47 0.20 -18.82 -4.98
N LEU A 48 0.74 -17.60 -4.81
CA LEU A 48 0.65 -16.54 -5.82
C LEU A 48 1.36 -16.89 -7.13
N ILE A 49 2.54 -17.52 -7.03
CA ILE A 49 3.25 -18.01 -8.21
C ILE A 49 2.44 -19.11 -8.91
N ALA A 50 1.96 -20.10 -8.15
CA ALA A 50 1.20 -21.22 -8.68
C ALA A 50 -0.15 -20.81 -9.31
N ALA A 51 -0.82 -19.82 -8.74
CA ALA A 51 -2.11 -19.33 -9.24
C ALA A 51 -1.99 -18.44 -10.49
N SER A 52 -0.79 -17.99 -10.87
CA SER A 52 -0.60 -17.12 -12.02
C SER A 52 0.01 -17.91 -13.21
N PRO A 53 -0.60 -17.91 -14.40
CA PRO A 53 -0.10 -18.65 -15.57
C PRO A 53 1.32 -18.27 -16.01
N HIS A 54 1.78 -17.06 -15.66
CA HIS A 54 3.10 -16.55 -16.02
C HIS A 54 3.95 -16.23 -14.79
N GLY A 55 3.58 -16.80 -13.63
CA GLY A 55 4.19 -16.49 -12.34
C GLY A 55 3.75 -15.12 -11.77
N CYS A 56 4.13 -14.88 -10.53
CA CYS A 56 3.83 -13.63 -9.82
C CYS A 56 5.12 -13.01 -9.28
N ARG A 57 5.36 -11.74 -9.62
CA ARG A 57 6.50 -10.99 -9.08
C ARG A 57 6.13 -10.43 -7.72
N ILE A 58 6.96 -10.69 -6.74
CA ILE A 58 6.71 -10.26 -5.36
C ILE A 58 7.56 -9.05 -5.00
N HIS A 59 6.96 -8.06 -4.37
CA HIS A 59 7.69 -7.00 -3.66
C HIS A 59 7.33 -7.03 -2.18
N LEU A 60 8.32 -6.73 -1.35
CA LEU A 60 8.15 -6.67 0.09
C LEU A 60 7.92 -5.21 0.49
N THR A 61 6.84 -5.00 1.22
CA THR A 61 6.33 -3.68 1.60
C THR A 61 5.63 -3.77 2.96
N GLY A 62 4.81 -2.81 3.29
CA GLY A 62 4.00 -2.78 4.51
C GLY A 62 4.02 -1.41 5.15
N GLY A 63 4.20 -1.34 6.48
CA GLY A 63 4.62 -0.14 7.17
C GLY A 63 6.07 0.17 6.82
N GLU A 64 6.99 -0.43 7.56
CA GLU A 64 8.41 -0.36 7.25
C GLU A 64 9.07 -1.75 7.43
N PRO A 65 9.36 -2.47 6.34
CA PRO A 65 9.89 -3.84 6.41
C PRO A 65 11.21 -3.96 7.18
N PHE A 66 12.05 -2.93 7.14
CA PHE A 66 13.31 -2.91 7.88
C PHE A 66 13.15 -2.69 9.39
N GLY A 67 11.93 -2.50 9.88
CA GLY A 67 11.62 -2.49 11.31
C GLY A 67 11.96 -3.81 12.02
N SER A 68 11.89 -4.93 11.30
CA SER A 68 12.44 -6.22 11.72
C SER A 68 13.37 -6.75 10.64
N TRP A 69 14.64 -6.37 10.73
CA TRP A 69 15.67 -6.77 9.77
C TRP A 69 15.83 -8.29 9.70
N GLU A 70 15.84 -8.94 10.85
CA GLU A 70 16.02 -10.39 10.98
C GLU A 70 14.92 -11.14 10.22
N ARG A 71 13.66 -10.73 10.37
CA ARG A 71 12.52 -11.32 9.65
C ARG A 71 12.60 -11.05 8.15
N LEU A 72 12.94 -9.83 7.76
CA LEU A 72 13.06 -9.47 6.35
C LEU A 72 14.09 -10.34 5.64
N ILE A 73 15.29 -10.46 6.22
CA ILE A 73 16.37 -11.23 5.57
C ILE A 73 16.13 -12.74 5.63
N GLU A 74 15.54 -13.24 6.73
CA GLU A 74 15.12 -14.64 6.86
C GLU A 74 14.16 -15.02 5.74
N LEU A 75 13.10 -14.21 5.52
CA LEU A 75 12.15 -14.44 4.44
C LEU A 75 12.81 -14.47 3.08
N CYS A 76 13.66 -13.48 2.78
CA CYS A 76 14.34 -13.38 1.48
C CYS A 76 15.25 -14.59 1.21
N LEU A 77 16.02 -15.01 2.21
CA LEU A 77 16.92 -16.17 2.10
C LEU A 77 16.14 -17.49 1.98
N ALA A 78 15.07 -17.66 2.76
CA ALA A 78 14.23 -18.84 2.70
C ALA A 78 13.48 -18.94 1.35
N ALA A 79 12.95 -17.83 0.84
CA ALA A 79 12.32 -17.78 -0.48
C ALA A 79 13.31 -18.17 -1.59
N ARG A 80 14.55 -17.64 -1.55
CA ARG A 80 15.60 -18.00 -2.50
C ARG A 80 15.98 -19.48 -2.41
N ALA A 81 16.18 -19.99 -1.20
CA ALA A 81 16.51 -21.41 -0.97
C ALA A 81 15.40 -22.36 -1.45
N GLY A 82 14.14 -21.95 -1.29
CA GLY A 82 12.96 -22.67 -1.82
C GLY A 82 12.71 -22.49 -3.33
N GLY A 83 13.57 -21.74 -4.04
CA GLY A 83 13.40 -21.46 -5.47
C GLY A 83 12.22 -20.54 -5.78
N LEU A 84 11.67 -19.84 -4.79
CA LEU A 84 10.61 -18.88 -4.99
C LEU A 84 11.18 -17.58 -5.60
N GLY A 85 10.56 -17.09 -6.65
CA GLY A 85 11.01 -15.88 -7.32
C GLY A 85 10.03 -15.41 -8.38
N PRO A 86 10.25 -14.24 -8.98
CA PRO A 86 11.27 -13.26 -8.60
C PRO A 86 10.88 -12.36 -7.41
N LEU A 87 11.85 -12.06 -6.54
CA LEU A 87 11.74 -10.94 -5.61
C LEU A 87 11.99 -9.64 -6.39
N GLU A 88 10.90 -8.97 -6.78
CA GLU A 88 10.97 -7.78 -7.63
C GLU A 88 11.64 -6.61 -6.92
N SER A 89 11.21 -6.32 -5.69
CA SER A 89 11.78 -5.20 -4.92
C SER A 89 11.50 -5.30 -3.42
N VAL A 90 12.29 -4.57 -2.67
CA VAL A 90 12.03 -4.24 -1.26
C VAL A 90 11.85 -2.73 -1.14
N GLU A 91 10.78 -2.29 -0.46
CA GLU A 91 10.45 -0.89 -0.26
C GLU A 91 10.85 -0.43 1.15
N THR A 92 11.35 0.80 1.30
CA THR A 92 11.73 1.37 2.60
C THR A 92 11.66 2.90 2.61
N ASN A 93 11.39 3.46 3.78
CA ASN A 93 11.53 4.90 4.05
C ASN A 93 12.95 5.30 4.50
N ALA A 94 13.87 4.35 4.56
CA ALA A 94 15.28 4.54 4.90
C ALA A 94 15.58 4.93 6.36
N PHE A 95 14.64 4.85 7.31
CA PHE A 95 14.86 5.27 8.71
C PHE A 95 16.07 4.60 9.37
N TRP A 96 16.42 3.40 8.93
CA TRP A 96 17.50 2.56 9.45
C TRP A 96 18.88 2.90 8.88
N ALA A 97 18.96 3.66 7.79
CA ALA A 97 20.18 3.95 7.05
C ALA A 97 21.05 4.97 7.80
N SER A 98 21.75 4.52 8.85
CA SER A 98 22.50 5.37 9.78
C SER A 98 24.01 5.48 9.47
N SER A 99 24.56 4.52 8.72
CA SER A 99 25.98 4.55 8.31
C SER A 99 26.20 3.83 6.98
N PRO A 100 27.25 4.19 6.21
CA PRO A 100 27.59 3.50 4.97
C PRO A 100 27.89 2.01 5.16
N ALA A 101 28.50 1.63 6.26
CA ALA A 101 28.83 0.24 6.58
C ALA A 101 27.56 -0.61 6.75
N LEU A 102 26.61 -0.16 7.58
CA LEU A 102 25.33 -0.84 7.82
C LEU A 102 24.52 -0.94 6.53
N VAL A 103 24.44 0.15 5.76
CA VAL A 103 23.72 0.16 4.48
C VAL A 103 24.32 -0.85 3.51
N GLY A 104 25.65 -0.81 3.34
CA GLY A 104 26.36 -1.73 2.44
C GLY A 104 26.22 -3.19 2.85
N GLU A 105 26.25 -3.50 4.15
CA GLU A 105 26.05 -4.85 4.68
C GLU A 105 24.65 -5.38 4.32
N ARG A 106 23.61 -4.63 4.68
CA ARG A 106 22.21 -5.04 4.44
C ARG A 106 21.87 -5.15 2.96
N LEU A 107 22.36 -4.23 2.13
CA LEU A 107 22.11 -4.29 0.69
C LEU A 107 22.80 -5.48 0.02
N ARG A 108 24.05 -5.82 0.42
CA ARG A 108 24.71 -7.03 -0.09
C ARG A 108 23.98 -8.29 0.34
N ALA A 109 23.46 -8.36 1.56
CA ALA A 109 22.65 -9.50 2.01
C ALA A 109 21.36 -9.66 1.18
N LEU A 110 20.63 -8.58 0.93
CA LEU A 110 19.45 -8.59 0.07
C LEU A 110 19.75 -8.92 -1.39
N ASP A 111 20.86 -8.45 -1.92
CA ASP A 111 21.35 -8.79 -3.25
C ASP A 111 21.66 -10.28 -3.37
N GLN A 112 22.38 -10.84 -2.41
CA GLN A 112 22.62 -12.28 -2.30
C GLN A 112 21.32 -13.09 -2.17
N ALA A 113 20.30 -12.55 -1.50
CA ALA A 113 18.98 -13.16 -1.40
C ALA A 113 18.13 -12.98 -2.67
N GLY A 114 18.64 -12.33 -3.73
CA GLY A 114 17.99 -12.22 -5.04
C GLY A 114 17.06 -11.03 -5.21
N MET A 115 17.19 -9.99 -4.39
CA MET A 115 16.42 -8.75 -4.56
C MET A 115 16.70 -8.10 -5.92
N GLY A 116 15.66 -7.85 -6.72
CA GLY A 116 15.76 -7.20 -8.02
C GLY A 116 16.02 -5.69 -7.91
N LYS A 117 15.28 -4.99 -7.06
CA LYS A 117 15.36 -3.52 -6.89
C LYS A 117 15.18 -3.11 -5.44
N LEU A 118 15.82 -2.00 -5.09
CA LEU A 118 15.52 -1.23 -3.89
C LEU A 118 14.60 -0.07 -4.26
N VAL A 119 13.48 0.11 -3.53
CA VAL A 119 12.56 1.25 -3.70
C VAL A 119 12.62 2.12 -2.44
N ILE A 120 13.06 3.36 -2.60
CA ILE A 120 13.21 4.32 -1.51
C ILE A 120 12.06 5.32 -1.55
N SER A 121 11.35 5.46 -0.45
CA SER A 121 10.36 6.51 -0.25
C SER A 121 11.03 7.77 0.27
N ALA A 122 11.18 8.78 -0.60
CA ALA A 122 11.69 10.09 -0.22
C ALA A 122 10.73 11.15 -0.76
N ASP A 123 9.98 11.78 0.12
CA ASP A 123 8.98 12.82 -0.17
C ASP A 123 8.74 13.66 1.09
N PRO A 124 8.11 14.85 0.98
CA PRO A 124 7.94 15.72 2.13
C PRO A 124 7.17 15.10 3.31
N TYR A 125 6.33 14.10 3.07
CA TYR A 125 5.56 13.46 4.14
C TYR A 125 6.41 12.46 4.95
N HIS A 126 7.36 11.76 4.29
CA HIS A 126 8.30 10.87 4.96
C HIS A 126 9.36 11.65 5.74
N GLN A 127 9.85 12.78 5.18
CA GLN A 127 10.87 13.59 5.81
C GLN A 127 10.37 14.42 7.01
N GLN A 128 9.11 14.29 7.38
CA GLN A 128 8.61 14.69 8.69
C GLN A 128 9.08 13.74 9.82
N PHE A 129 9.47 12.51 9.49
CA PHE A 129 9.78 11.44 10.45
C PHE A 129 11.16 10.82 10.24
N VAL A 130 11.71 10.96 9.05
CA VAL A 130 13.01 10.40 8.64
C VAL A 130 13.87 11.52 8.10
N PRO A 131 15.03 11.83 8.72
CA PRO A 131 15.94 12.84 8.21
C PRO A 131 16.35 12.55 6.76
N ILE A 132 16.33 13.58 5.90
CA ILE A 132 16.58 13.47 4.46
C ILE A 132 17.95 12.86 4.13
N GLU A 133 18.94 13.02 5.02
CA GLU A 133 20.27 12.46 4.85
C GLU A 133 20.27 10.92 4.84
N ARG A 134 19.28 10.27 5.47
CA ARG A 134 19.14 8.81 5.46
C ARG A 134 18.77 8.25 4.10
N PRO A 135 17.69 8.68 3.42
CA PRO A 135 17.40 8.24 2.06
C PRO A 135 18.49 8.69 1.06
N ARG A 136 19.17 9.83 1.26
CA ARG A 136 20.32 10.23 0.45
C ARG A 136 21.50 9.25 0.61
N LEU A 137 21.82 8.90 1.84
CA LEU A 137 22.86 7.91 2.13
C LEU A 137 22.50 6.55 1.51
N LEU A 138 21.26 6.10 1.71
CA LEU A 138 20.78 4.83 1.17
C LEU A 138 20.82 4.80 -0.37
N ALA A 139 20.40 5.88 -1.04
CA ALA A 139 20.45 5.96 -2.49
C ALA A 139 21.88 5.89 -3.02
N ARG A 140 22.81 6.69 -2.46
CA ARG A 140 24.22 6.70 -2.88
C ARG A 140 24.88 5.34 -2.70
N VAL A 141 24.83 4.77 -1.48
CA VAL A 141 25.43 3.45 -1.22
C VAL A 141 24.70 2.35 -2.01
N GLY A 142 23.40 2.49 -2.20
CA GLY A 142 22.62 1.58 -3.03
C GLY A 142 23.05 1.59 -4.49
N GLU A 143 23.31 2.74 -5.06
CA GLU A 143 23.82 2.88 -6.43
C GLU A 143 25.23 2.28 -6.58
N ASP A 144 26.09 2.42 -5.56
CA ASP A 144 27.41 1.81 -5.54
C ASP A 144 27.37 0.27 -5.42
N VAL A 145 26.45 -0.28 -4.61
CA VAL A 145 26.38 -1.72 -4.31
C VAL A 145 25.55 -2.49 -5.34
N LEU A 146 24.41 -1.94 -5.77
CA LEU A 146 23.43 -2.62 -6.63
C LEU A 146 23.50 -2.15 -8.08
N GLY A 147 24.07 -0.99 -8.34
CA GLY A 147 23.97 -0.27 -9.60
C GLY A 147 22.75 0.65 -9.67
N ALA A 148 22.90 1.81 -10.30
CA ALA A 148 21.89 2.88 -10.34
C ALA A 148 20.54 2.42 -10.92
N HIS A 149 20.53 1.49 -11.88
CA HIS A 149 19.31 0.95 -12.50
C HIS A 149 18.45 0.10 -11.55
N ARG A 150 19.01 -0.34 -10.42
CA ARG A 150 18.32 -1.12 -9.39
C ARG A 150 17.89 -0.28 -8.17
N VAL A 151 18.17 1.01 -8.16
CA VAL A 151 17.77 1.95 -7.10
C VAL A 151 16.70 2.88 -7.62
N GLN A 152 15.48 2.72 -7.14
CA GLN A 152 14.35 3.56 -7.50
C GLN A 152 13.98 4.47 -6.34
N VAL A 153 13.97 5.79 -6.56
CA VAL A 153 13.47 6.78 -5.59
C VAL A 153 12.14 7.32 -6.09
N ARG A 154 11.10 7.33 -5.26
CA ARG A 154 9.75 7.74 -5.67
C ARG A 154 9.65 9.21 -6.07
N TRP A 155 10.28 10.10 -5.31
CA TRP A 155 10.39 11.52 -5.62
C TRP A 155 11.86 11.90 -5.71
N ARG A 156 12.51 11.57 -6.84
CA ARG A 156 13.95 11.84 -7.05
C ARG A 156 14.28 13.32 -6.90
N ASP A 157 13.44 14.20 -7.43
CA ASP A 157 13.54 15.65 -7.28
C ASP A 157 13.54 16.09 -5.81
N TRP A 158 12.70 15.48 -4.97
CA TRP A 158 12.71 15.77 -3.54
C TRP A 158 13.98 15.23 -2.85
N LEU A 159 14.46 14.06 -3.22
CA LEU A 159 15.71 13.53 -2.68
C LEU A 159 16.87 14.49 -2.91
N GLU A 160 16.92 15.10 -4.09
CA GLU A 160 18.02 15.99 -4.51
C GLU A 160 17.91 17.37 -3.86
N THR A 161 16.73 17.99 -3.84
CA THR A 161 16.55 19.39 -3.46
C THR A 161 15.75 19.61 -2.19
N GLY A 162 15.10 18.59 -1.66
CA GLY A 162 14.28 18.66 -0.46
C GLY A 162 15.09 18.68 0.84
N GLY A 163 14.39 18.75 1.95
CA GLY A 163 14.94 18.76 3.30
C GLY A 163 13.99 18.13 4.31
N ASP A 164 14.38 18.18 5.58
CA ASP A 164 13.54 17.74 6.67
C ASP A 164 12.34 18.67 6.83
N THR A 165 11.17 18.10 7.04
CA THR A 165 9.92 18.87 7.13
C THR A 165 9.35 18.93 8.54
N ASP A 166 9.94 18.23 9.49
CA ASP A 166 9.62 18.33 10.91
C ASP A 166 9.98 19.70 11.51
N CYS A 167 11.08 20.30 11.02
CA CYS A 167 11.56 21.61 11.44
C CYS A 167 10.77 22.79 10.86
N LEU A 168 9.90 22.56 9.86
CA LEU A 168 9.09 23.62 9.26
C LEU A 168 7.96 24.05 10.20
N ALA A 169 7.68 25.36 10.22
CA ALA A 169 6.48 25.86 10.88
C ALA A 169 5.21 25.22 10.29
N PRO A 170 4.15 24.97 11.10
CA PRO A 170 2.95 24.28 10.62
C PRO A 170 2.37 24.85 9.31
N PRO A 171 2.22 26.17 9.10
CA PRO A 171 1.69 26.71 7.84
C PRO A 171 2.59 26.45 6.63
N GLU A 172 3.91 26.49 6.81
CA GLU A 172 4.88 26.20 5.73
C GLU A 172 4.83 24.74 5.31
N ARG A 173 4.74 23.84 6.31
CA ARG A 173 4.62 22.40 6.07
C ARG A 173 3.30 22.07 5.39
N GLU A 174 2.18 22.66 5.81
CA GLU A 174 0.88 22.48 5.17
C GLU A 174 0.88 22.96 3.72
N ALA A 175 1.46 24.13 3.44
CA ALA A 175 1.60 24.65 2.08
C ALA A 175 2.46 23.75 1.20
N LEU A 176 3.55 23.21 1.75
CA LEU A 176 4.40 22.22 1.06
C LEU A 176 3.64 20.93 0.76
N PHE A 177 2.92 20.38 1.74
CA PHE A 177 2.12 19.17 1.56
C PHE A 177 1.02 19.37 0.52
N ALA A 178 0.33 20.50 0.55
CA ALA A 178 -0.68 20.87 -0.44
C ALA A 178 -0.12 20.90 -1.86
N ARG A 179 1.06 21.49 -2.06
CA ARG A 179 1.75 21.54 -3.35
C ARG A 179 2.07 20.14 -3.88
N TYR A 180 2.57 19.24 -3.03
CA TYR A 180 2.89 17.87 -3.44
C TYR A 180 1.64 17.02 -3.66
N ALA A 181 0.58 17.20 -2.84
CA ALA A 181 -0.70 16.55 -3.06
C ALA A 181 -1.33 16.97 -4.41
N ALA A 182 -1.23 18.26 -4.77
CA ALA A 182 -1.71 18.78 -6.06
C ALA A 182 -0.97 18.20 -7.28
N ALA A 183 0.27 17.72 -7.11
CA ALA A 183 0.99 17.00 -8.19
C ALA A 183 0.38 15.64 -8.54
N GLY A 184 -0.64 15.16 -7.77
CA GLY A 184 -1.49 14.04 -8.15
C GLY A 184 -0.87 12.66 -8.05
N ARG A 185 0.29 12.51 -7.39
CA ARG A 185 0.95 11.22 -7.20
C ARG A 185 0.37 10.43 -6.02
N GLU A 186 -0.33 11.11 -5.10
CA GLU A 186 -0.87 10.52 -3.90
C GLU A 186 -2.33 10.07 -4.07
N ARG A 187 -2.66 8.94 -3.46
CA ARG A 187 -4.03 8.47 -3.41
C ARG A 187 -4.72 9.04 -2.18
N VAL A 188 -5.81 9.78 -2.38
CA VAL A 188 -6.59 10.40 -1.30
C VAL A 188 -7.48 9.35 -0.63
N SER A 189 -6.84 8.46 0.14
CA SER A 189 -7.48 7.42 0.97
C SER A 189 -6.59 7.16 2.19
N GLY A 190 -7.08 6.42 3.17
CA GLY A 190 -6.35 6.26 4.42
C GLY A 190 -6.14 7.59 5.12
N ARG A 191 -4.94 7.81 5.65
CA ARG A 191 -4.60 9.07 6.35
C ARG A 191 -4.66 10.28 5.41
N ALA A 192 -4.31 10.11 4.13
CA ALA A 192 -4.39 11.18 3.13
C ALA A 192 -5.81 11.73 2.93
N ALA A 193 -6.84 10.93 3.18
CA ALA A 193 -8.23 11.37 3.11
C ALA A 193 -8.56 12.47 4.13
N PHE A 194 -7.85 12.51 5.26
CA PHE A 194 -8.03 13.53 6.30
C PHE A 194 -6.99 14.65 6.21
N SER A 195 -5.75 14.30 5.90
CA SER A 195 -4.62 15.25 6.00
C SER A 195 -4.41 16.07 4.74
N LEU A 196 -4.80 15.58 3.56
CA LEU A 196 -4.46 16.21 2.28
C LEU A 196 -5.66 16.63 1.45
N SER A 197 -6.86 16.11 1.75
CA SER A 197 -8.05 16.32 0.92
C SER A 197 -8.49 17.77 0.81
N ALA A 198 -8.35 18.56 1.89
CA ALA A 198 -8.80 19.96 1.94
C ALA A 198 -8.04 20.87 0.97
N SER A 199 -6.80 20.54 0.65
CA SER A 199 -5.94 21.30 -0.28
C SER A 199 -6.15 20.99 -1.75
N LEU A 200 -7.03 20.02 -2.07
CA LEU A 200 -7.26 19.54 -3.43
C LEU A 200 -8.57 20.08 -4.01
N PRO A 201 -8.72 20.11 -5.35
CA PRO A 201 -9.98 20.48 -5.99
C PRO A 201 -11.14 19.63 -5.49
N GLN A 202 -12.24 20.29 -5.13
CA GLN A 202 -13.41 19.65 -4.54
C GLN A 202 -14.52 19.39 -5.58
N ARG A 203 -15.17 18.23 -5.52
CA ARG A 203 -16.24 17.81 -6.40
C ARG A 203 -17.43 17.28 -5.59
N SER A 204 -18.65 17.56 -6.03
CA SER A 204 -19.84 16.97 -5.39
C SER A 204 -19.91 15.46 -5.64
N PRO A 205 -20.65 14.70 -4.81
CA PRO A 205 -20.88 13.28 -5.05
C PRO A 205 -21.47 12.98 -6.45
N SER A 206 -22.35 13.85 -6.95
CA SER A 206 -22.93 13.72 -8.30
C SER A 206 -21.92 13.85 -9.42
N GLN A 207 -20.91 14.70 -9.27
CA GLN A 207 -19.80 14.82 -10.23
C GLN A 207 -18.82 13.62 -10.20
N LEU A 208 -18.95 12.74 -9.21
CA LEU A 208 -18.16 11.53 -9.06
C LEU A 208 -18.95 10.26 -9.39
N ALA A 209 -20.20 10.38 -9.84
CA ALA A 209 -21.14 9.28 -10.01
C ALA A 209 -20.74 8.30 -11.13
N ASP A 210 -20.21 8.79 -12.25
CA ASP A 210 -19.96 7.96 -13.45
C ASP A 210 -18.58 7.30 -13.48
N THR A 211 -18.05 6.90 -12.31
CA THR A 211 -16.69 6.38 -12.22
C THR A 211 -16.64 4.97 -11.66
N SER A 212 -16.88 3.96 -12.51
CA SER A 212 -16.66 2.54 -12.17
C SER A 212 -15.25 2.27 -11.64
N CYS A 213 -15.14 1.30 -10.74
CA CYS A 213 -13.88 0.78 -10.23
C CYS A 213 -13.53 -0.62 -10.78
N SER A 214 -14.14 -1.07 -11.89
CA SER A 214 -13.88 -2.39 -12.47
C SER A 214 -12.40 -2.60 -12.83
N GLU A 215 -11.74 -1.59 -13.39
CA GLU A 215 -10.30 -1.69 -13.73
C GLU A 215 -9.41 -1.95 -12.51
N PRO A 216 -9.43 -1.14 -11.43
CA PRO A 216 -8.57 -1.40 -10.28
C PRO A 216 -8.99 -2.62 -9.45
N LEU A 217 -10.24 -3.09 -9.53
CA LEU A 217 -10.72 -4.21 -8.71
C LEU A 217 -10.61 -5.55 -9.43
N LEU A 218 -11.03 -5.64 -10.69
CA LEU A 218 -11.17 -6.91 -11.40
C LEU A 218 -10.10 -7.12 -12.47
N ARG A 219 -9.53 -6.04 -12.99
CA ARG A 219 -8.57 -6.06 -14.10
C ARG A 219 -7.15 -5.68 -13.70
N ALA A 220 -6.93 -5.20 -12.49
CA ALA A 220 -5.59 -4.95 -11.99
C ALA A 220 -4.85 -6.28 -11.78
N LYS A 221 -3.59 -6.30 -12.23
CA LYS A 221 -2.69 -7.45 -12.08
C LYS A 221 -1.89 -7.42 -10.78
N HIS A 222 -2.19 -6.47 -9.91
CA HIS A 222 -1.45 -6.20 -8.69
C HIS A 222 -2.38 -6.26 -7.47
N VAL A 223 -1.96 -6.98 -6.45
CA VAL A 223 -2.60 -7.05 -5.13
C VAL A 223 -1.60 -6.78 -4.02
N HIS A 224 -2.11 -6.45 -2.83
CA HIS A 224 -1.35 -6.50 -1.59
C HIS A 224 -1.94 -7.56 -0.66
N VAL A 225 -1.08 -8.28 0.03
CA VAL A 225 -1.48 -9.19 1.11
C VAL A 225 -1.06 -8.56 2.43
N ALA A 226 -2.03 -8.25 3.27
CA ALA A 226 -1.82 -7.65 4.57
C ALA A 226 -1.31 -8.67 5.60
N PRO A 227 -0.75 -8.24 6.74
CA PRO A 227 -0.22 -9.15 7.77
C PRO A 227 -1.23 -10.18 8.30
N ASP A 228 -2.52 -9.83 8.32
CA ASP A 228 -3.63 -10.70 8.72
C ASP A 228 -4.12 -11.66 7.62
N GLY A 229 -3.46 -11.70 6.47
CA GLY A 229 -3.84 -12.51 5.32
C GLY A 229 -4.88 -11.88 4.39
N SER A 230 -5.39 -10.69 4.66
CA SER A 230 -6.33 -9.99 3.79
C SER A 230 -5.70 -9.62 2.45
N VAL A 231 -6.31 -10.02 1.34
CA VAL A 231 -5.87 -9.69 -0.03
C VAL A 231 -6.61 -8.46 -0.51
N MET A 232 -5.88 -7.39 -0.77
CA MET A 232 -6.41 -6.09 -1.19
C MET A 232 -6.04 -5.77 -2.64
N PRO A 233 -6.95 -5.20 -3.47
CA PRO A 233 -6.66 -4.89 -4.86
C PRO A 233 -5.73 -3.67 -4.97
N GLY A 234 -4.54 -3.86 -5.50
CA GLY A 234 -3.58 -2.81 -5.81
C GLY A 234 -3.40 -1.80 -4.68
N THR A 235 -3.80 -0.56 -4.91
CA THR A 235 -3.72 0.53 -3.94
C THR A 235 -5.07 0.85 -3.28
N CYS A 236 -6.06 -0.04 -3.35
CA CYS A 236 -7.35 0.11 -2.68
C CYS A 236 -7.30 -0.48 -1.26
N GLY A 237 -6.41 0.05 -0.41
CA GLY A 237 -6.29 -0.39 0.98
C GLY A 237 -7.63 -0.37 1.71
N GLY A 238 -7.88 -1.40 2.51
CA GLY A 238 -9.11 -1.56 3.25
C GLY A 238 -10.27 -2.24 2.49
N LEU A 239 -10.10 -2.57 1.21
CA LEU A 239 -11.02 -3.41 0.48
C LEU A 239 -10.45 -4.82 0.39
N VAL A 240 -11.19 -5.84 0.81
CA VAL A 240 -10.75 -7.23 0.92
C VAL A 240 -11.39 -8.08 -0.18
N LEU A 241 -10.56 -8.72 -1.00
CA LEU A 241 -11.01 -9.67 -2.03
C LEU A 241 -11.21 -11.08 -1.46
N GLY A 242 -10.45 -11.42 -0.43
CA GLY A 242 -10.46 -12.67 0.31
C GLY A 242 -9.32 -12.72 1.31
N ARG A 243 -9.15 -13.84 1.99
CA ARG A 243 -8.16 -13.99 3.07
C ARG A 243 -7.35 -15.27 2.90
N CYS A 244 -6.03 -15.15 2.86
CA CYS A 244 -5.10 -16.28 2.69
C CYS A 244 -5.02 -17.21 3.91
N ASP A 245 -5.56 -16.85 5.06
CA ASP A 245 -5.67 -17.71 6.24
C ASP A 245 -6.89 -18.64 6.21
N HIS A 246 -7.89 -18.34 5.37
CA HIS A 246 -9.12 -19.12 5.23
C HIS A 246 -9.17 -19.96 3.95
N GLU A 247 -8.49 -19.52 2.88
CA GLU A 247 -8.54 -20.18 1.57
C GLU A 247 -7.23 -19.96 0.81
N SER A 248 -6.90 -20.86 -0.13
CA SER A 248 -5.75 -20.65 -1.00
C SER A 248 -5.99 -19.53 -2.02
N VAL A 249 -4.91 -18.91 -2.50
CA VAL A 249 -4.96 -17.85 -3.52
C VAL A 249 -5.72 -18.30 -4.78
N ALA A 250 -5.57 -19.55 -5.21
CA ALA A 250 -6.26 -20.08 -6.37
C ALA A 250 -7.78 -20.19 -6.16
N VAL A 251 -8.20 -20.69 -5.01
CA VAL A 251 -9.63 -20.77 -4.63
C VAL A 251 -10.24 -19.40 -4.54
N MET A 252 -9.55 -18.47 -3.86
CA MET A 252 -9.97 -17.07 -3.75
C MET A 252 -10.17 -16.43 -5.13
N TRP A 253 -9.22 -16.60 -6.03
CA TRP A 253 -9.29 -16.03 -7.37
C TRP A 253 -10.45 -16.61 -8.19
N GLN A 254 -10.66 -17.94 -8.11
CA GLN A 254 -11.78 -18.60 -8.78
C GLN A 254 -13.13 -18.12 -8.23
N ARG A 255 -13.27 -18.08 -6.91
CA ARG A 255 -14.48 -17.58 -6.24
C ARG A 255 -14.78 -16.13 -6.62
N LEU A 256 -13.78 -15.27 -6.58
CA LEU A 256 -13.92 -13.88 -6.99
C LEU A 256 -14.38 -13.77 -8.46
N GLY A 257 -13.90 -14.66 -9.35
CA GLY A 257 -14.33 -14.72 -10.74
C GLY A 257 -15.80 -15.07 -10.93
N GLN A 258 -16.37 -15.82 -9.98
CA GLN A 258 -17.78 -16.28 -10.01
C GLN A 258 -18.72 -15.29 -9.31
N ASP A 259 -18.34 -14.80 -8.13
CA ASP A 259 -19.23 -14.09 -7.19
C ASP A 259 -19.06 -12.57 -7.12
N TRP A 260 -18.03 -11.98 -7.78
CA TRP A 260 -17.73 -10.54 -7.62
C TRP A 260 -18.94 -9.63 -7.82
N ALA A 261 -19.87 -10.00 -8.71
CA ALA A 261 -21.04 -9.19 -9.02
C ALA A 261 -22.07 -9.17 -7.88
N ASP A 262 -22.16 -10.24 -7.13
CA ASP A 262 -23.13 -10.39 -6.04
C ASP A 262 -22.58 -9.89 -4.71
N ARG A 263 -21.29 -9.57 -4.66
CA ARG A 263 -20.63 -9.05 -3.46
C ARG A 263 -21.09 -7.62 -3.19
N PRO A 264 -21.54 -7.32 -1.95
CA PRO A 264 -22.18 -6.04 -1.64
C PRO A 264 -21.26 -4.83 -1.82
N VAL A 265 -19.98 -4.93 -1.48
CA VAL A 265 -19.02 -3.83 -1.60
C VAL A 265 -18.25 -3.90 -2.92
N VAL A 266 -17.62 -5.02 -3.22
CA VAL A 266 -16.81 -5.20 -4.44
C VAL A 266 -17.69 -5.05 -5.68
N GLY A 267 -18.87 -5.67 -5.70
CA GLY A 267 -19.83 -5.59 -6.82
C GLY A 267 -20.37 -4.19 -7.04
N ALA A 268 -20.75 -3.49 -5.99
CA ALA A 268 -21.20 -2.10 -6.08
C ALA A 268 -20.09 -1.19 -6.64
N LEU A 269 -18.89 -1.28 -6.10
CA LEU A 269 -17.75 -0.50 -6.56
C LEU A 269 -17.33 -0.84 -7.99
N ALA A 270 -17.34 -2.11 -8.36
CA ALA A 270 -16.98 -2.54 -9.72
C ALA A 270 -17.97 -2.03 -10.77
N ARG A 271 -19.27 -2.00 -10.48
CA ARG A 271 -20.31 -1.52 -11.41
C ARG A 271 -20.39 0.01 -11.49
N GLY A 272 -20.59 0.68 -10.36
CA GLY A 272 -20.90 2.11 -10.31
C GLY A 272 -19.95 2.93 -9.45
N GLY A 273 -18.82 2.35 -9.02
CA GLY A 273 -17.84 3.05 -8.20
C GLY A 273 -18.39 3.50 -6.83
N PRO A 274 -17.77 4.50 -6.21
CA PRO A 274 -18.16 4.96 -4.88
C PRO A 274 -19.59 5.48 -4.78
N ALA A 275 -20.15 5.98 -5.89
CA ALA A 275 -21.53 6.49 -5.91
C ALA A 275 -22.57 5.37 -5.71
N ALA A 276 -22.32 4.18 -6.28
CA ALA A 276 -23.18 3.03 -6.04
C ALA A 276 -23.13 2.57 -4.58
N LEU A 277 -21.95 2.59 -3.97
CA LEU A 277 -21.79 2.25 -2.56
C LEU A 277 -22.36 3.32 -1.63
N LEU A 278 -22.35 4.60 -2.06
CA LEU A 278 -22.93 5.72 -1.32
C LEU A 278 -24.43 5.53 -1.05
N ALA A 279 -25.17 5.00 -2.02
CA ALA A 279 -26.61 4.73 -1.85
C ALA A 279 -26.85 3.74 -0.69
N THR A 280 -26.08 2.66 -0.61
CA THR A 280 -26.13 1.68 0.48
C THR A 280 -25.79 2.32 1.82
N ALA A 281 -24.73 3.13 1.87
CA ALA A 281 -24.30 3.80 3.10
C ALA A 281 -25.33 4.83 3.58
N THR A 282 -25.94 5.60 2.65
CA THR A 282 -26.97 6.59 3.00
C THR A 282 -28.21 5.90 3.56
N ALA A 283 -28.63 4.78 3.00
CA ALA A 283 -29.73 3.97 3.56
C ALA A 283 -29.42 3.44 4.97
N ALA A 284 -28.12 3.25 5.30
CA ALA A 284 -27.64 2.89 6.63
C ALA A 284 -27.37 4.10 7.56
N GLY A 285 -27.71 5.33 7.14
CA GLY A 285 -27.57 6.54 7.96
C GLY A 285 -26.29 7.35 7.70
N PHE A 286 -25.52 7.05 6.67
CA PHE A 286 -24.38 7.90 6.29
C PHE A 286 -24.85 9.24 5.75
N VAL A 287 -24.33 10.32 6.31
CA VAL A 287 -24.58 11.68 5.82
C VAL A 287 -23.34 12.11 5.00
N PRO A 288 -23.45 12.22 3.67
CA PRO A 288 -22.34 12.62 2.84
C PRO A 288 -21.98 14.10 3.05
N GLU A 289 -20.68 14.42 2.92
CA GLU A 289 -20.22 15.80 2.85
C GLU A 289 -20.64 16.43 1.52
N LYS A 290 -20.65 17.76 1.48
CA LYS A 290 -21.04 18.51 0.25
C LYS A 290 -20.09 18.21 -0.91
N THR A 291 -18.80 18.04 -0.62
CA THR A 291 -17.76 17.84 -1.64
C THR A 291 -16.67 16.89 -1.16
N TYR A 292 -15.94 16.31 -2.12
CA TYR A 292 -14.80 15.41 -1.92
C TYR A 292 -13.67 15.72 -2.91
N ALA A 293 -12.43 15.48 -2.52
CA ALA A 293 -11.25 15.67 -3.36
C ALA A 293 -11.16 14.68 -4.55
N GLY A 294 -12.10 13.77 -4.68
CA GLY A 294 -12.17 12.80 -5.76
C GLY A 294 -12.83 11.49 -5.34
N LYS A 295 -12.94 10.57 -6.29
CA LYS A 295 -13.65 9.29 -6.06
C LYS A 295 -13.04 8.44 -4.93
N CYS A 296 -11.71 8.44 -4.78
CA CYS A 296 -11.05 7.66 -3.73
C CYS A 296 -11.31 8.25 -2.34
N HIS A 297 -11.41 9.58 -2.23
CA HIS A 297 -11.77 10.27 -0.99
C HIS A 297 -13.21 9.92 -0.58
N LEU A 298 -14.19 10.07 -1.48
CA LEU A 298 -15.57 9.64 -1.25
C LEU A 298 -15.63 8.15 -0.86
N CYS A 299 -14.97 7.28 -1.62
CA CYS A 299 -14.92 5.84 -1.37
C CYS A 299 -14.40 5.51 0.03
N TRP A 300 -13.35 6.22 0.47
CA TRP A 300 -12.78 6.01 1.80
C TRP A 300 -13.78 6.34 2.92
N HIS A 301 -14.45 7.50 2.85
CA HIS A 301 -15.43 7.91 3.84
C HIS A 301 -16.62 6.94 3.91
N VAL A 302 -17.13 6.53 2.76
CA VAL A 302 -18.26 5.57 2.67
C VAL A 302 -17.85 4.21 3.26
N ARG A 303 -16.71 3.65 2.85
CA ARG A 303 -16.23 2.34 3.35
C ARG A 303 -15.93 2.38 4.85
N ARG A 304 -15.33 3.47 5.35
CA ARG A 304 -15.05 3.66 6.78
C ARG A 304 -16.34 3.70 7.60
N PHE A 305 -17.39 4.35 7.10
CA PHE A 305 -18.69 4.35 7.73
C PHE A 305 -19.28 2.93 7.76
N LEU A 306 -19.34 2.26 6.62
CA LEU A 306 -19.88 0.90 6.53
C LEU A 306 -19.15 -0.08 7.44
N HIS A 307 -17.81 -0.04 7.44
CA HIS A 307 -16.99 -0.87 8.32
C HIS A 307 -17.34 -0.65 9.81
N ARG A 308 -17.43 0.61 10.26
CA ARG A 308 -17.76 0.95 11.65
C ARG A 308 -19.18 0.54 12.08
N HIS A 309 -20.08 0.33 11.13
CA HIS A 309 -21.46 -0.10 11.37
C HIS A 309 -21.67 -1.59 11.07
N GLY A 310 -20.60 -2.37 10.93
CA GLY A 310 -20.67 -3.81 10.68
C GLY A 310 -21.24 -4.18 9.30
N ALA A 311 -21.32 -3.22 8.37
CA ALA A 311 -21.77 -3.48 7.02
C ALA A 311 -20.56 -3.78 6.10
N GLY A 312 -20.73 -4.71 5.16
CA GLY A 312 -19.65 -5.15 4.26
C GLY A 312 -18.67 -6.11 4.95
N GLU A 313 -19.16 -6.93 5.88
CA GLU A 313 -18.37 -7.97 6.56
C GLU A 313 -17.69 -8.88 5.55
N GLY A 314 -16.39 -9.18 5.79
CA GLY A 314 -15.55 -9.97 4.90
C GLY A 314 -15.00 -9.22 3.68
N GLU A 315 -15.53 -8.02 3.34
CA GLU A 315 -15.05 -7.21 2.22
C GLU A 315 -14.38 -5.89 2.65
N LEU A 316 -14.52 -5.50 3.91
CA LEU A 316 -13.87 -4.33 4.51
C LEU A 316 -12.99 -4.76 5.67
N GLY A 317 -11.72 -4.34 5.65
CA GLY A 317 -10.71 -4.72 6.64
C GLY A 317 -9.30 -4.48 6.10
N PRO A 318 -8.27 -4.76 6.87
CA PRO A 318 -8.33 -5.07 8.31
C PRO A 318 -8.76 -3.88 9.16
N ASP A 319 -9.17 -4.16 10.40
CA ASP A 319 -9.73 -3.15 11.33
C ASP A 319 -8.78 -1.98 11.57
N TRP A 320 -7.50 -2.28 11.79
CA TRP A 320 -6.48 -1.25 12.07
C TRP A 320 -6.38 -0.20 10.95
N LEU A 321 -6.71 -0.56 9.72
CA LEU A 321 -6.65 0.36 8.59
C LEU A 321 -7.75 1.44 8.66
N TYR A 322 -8.92 1.11 9.24
CA TYR A 322 -10.04 2.02 9.40
C TYR A 322 -10.03 2.83 10.71
N GLN A 323 -9.06 2.59 11.58
CA GLN A 323 -8.85 3.30 12.84
C GLN A 323 -7.96 4.57 12.69
N ALA A 324 -7.86 5.11 11.50
CA ALA A 324 -7.11 6.34 11.24
C ALA A 324 -7.86 7.59 11.74
#